data_7cbd5ae152cdfdd664c249e3a2dba1d9
#
_entry.id   7cbd5ae152cdfdd664c249e3a2dba1d9
#
_cell.length_a   1.000
_cell.length_b   1.000
_cell.length_c   1.000
_cell.angle_alpha   90.00
_cell.angle_beta   90.00
_cell.angle_gamma   90.00
#
_symmetry.space_group_name_H-M   'P 1'
#
loop_
_entity.id
_entity.type
_entity.pdbx_description
1 polymer ?
#
loop_
_entity_poly.entity_id
_entity_poly.type
_entity_poly.pdbx_seq_one_letter_code
_entity_poly.pdbx_strand_id
1 'polypeptide(L)'
;MSANHLELVKQIAQNLEPIIEKIDSLEFSPWSWDESYHLLRELATAVEQIKNLNEQLESIFDDETFCDDVQNKAFVENLDEVYYCFDAFSCHFIRLESLVLEEGPKDYYETDYDYLSAQLKKAKQHLDQILTQIW
;
A
#
# COMPACT_ATOMS: atom_id res chain seq x y z
N MET A 1 -12.78 11.00 -19.44
CA MET A 1 -11.67 10.58 -18.55
C MET A 1 -10.59 11.63 -18.55
N SER A 2 -10.11 12.00 -17.38
CA SER A 2 -8.97 12.90 -17.26
C SER A 2 -7.67 12.14 -17.57
N ALA A 3 -6.94 12.58 -18.58
CA ALA A 3 -5.64 12.00 -18.91
C ALA A 3 -4.64 12.18 -17.75
N ASN A 4 -4.76 13.29 -16.99
CA ASN A 4 -3.90 13.55 -15.84
C ASN A 4 -4.13 12.54 -14.71
N HIS A 5 -5.38 12.16 -14.44
CA HIS A 5 -5.69 11.19 -13.42
C HIS A 5 -5.20 9.78 -13.80
N LEU A 6 -5.35 9.41 -15.07
CA LEU A 6 -4.86 8.12 -15.56
C LEU A 6 -3.33 8.04 -15.49
N GLU A 7 -2.65 9.14 -15.88
CA GLU A 7 -1.19 9.21 -15.78
C GLU A 7 -0.71 9.12 -14.33
N LEU A 8 -1.43 9.76 -13.41
CA LEU A 8 -1.11 9.70 -11.98
C LEU A 8 -1.26 8.27 -11.44
N VAL A 9 -2.33 7.58 -11.82
CA VAL A 9 -2.53 6.16 -11.46
C VAL A 9 -1.38 5.30 -11.97
N LYS A 10 -0.95 5.54 -13.21
CA LYS A 10 0.19 4.84 -13.81
C LYS A 10 1.47 5.07 -13.01
N GLN A 11 1.74 6.31 -12.61
CA GLN A 11 2.90 6.65 -11.79
C GLN A 11 2.84 5.98 -10.43
N ILE A 12 1.68 5.97 -9.80
CA ILE A 12 1.49 5.30 -8.50
C ILE A 12 1.78 3.79 -8.65
N ALA A 13 1.25 3.15 -9.69
CA ALA A 13 1.49 1.73 -9.94
C ALA A 13 2.98 1.44 -10.15
N GLN A 14 3.67 2.27 -10.93
CA GLN A 14 5.09 2.13 -11.19
C GLN A 14 5.92 2.31 -9.92
N ASN A 15 5.55 3.25 -9.06
CA ASN A 15 6.26 3.53 -7.81
C ASN A 15 5.95 2.51 -6.73
N LEU A 16 4.81 1.82 -6.81
CA LEU A 16 4.44 0.77 -5.88
C LEU A 16 5.23 -0.52 -6.10
N GLU A 17 5.57 -0.83 -7.35
CA GLU A 17 6.25 -2.07 -7.71
C GLU A 17 7.57 -2.28 -6.93
N PRO A 18 8.51 -1.31 -6.89
CA PRO A 18 9.73 -1.47 -6.10
C PRO A 18 9.46 -1.66 -4.61
N ILE A 19 8.40 -1.06 -4.08
CA ILE A 19 8.03 -1.21 -2.66
C ILE A 19 7.61 -2.65 -2.40
N ILE A 20 6.79 -3.22 -3.27
CA ILE A 20 6.36 -4.62 -3.16
C ILE A 20 7.57 -5.56 -3.24
N GLU A 21 8.46 -5.34 -4.21
CA GLU A 21 9.66 -6.15 -4.37
C GLU A 21 10.56 -6.09 -3.14
N LYS A 22 10.71 -4.90 -2.57
CA LYS A 22 11.51 -4.70 -1.36
C LYS A 22 10.92 -5.48 -0.17
N ILE A 23 9.60 -5.38 0.03
CA ILE A 23 8.93 -6.07 1.13
C ILE A 23 9.01 -7.58 0.94
N ASP A 24 8.80 -8.09 -0.28
CA ASP A 24 8.90 -9.52 -0.55
C ASP A 24 10.31 -10.06 -0.36
N SER A 25 11.33 -9.21 -0.47
CA SER A 25 12.73 -9.59 -0.24
C SER A 25 13.12 -9.63 1.24
N LEU A 26 12.32 -9.05 2.12
CA LEU A 26 12.59 -9.05 3.55
C LEU A 26 12.24 -10.39 4.17
N GLU A 27 13.07 -10.85 5.11
CA GLU A 27 12.83 -12.08 5.84
C GLU A 27 12.46 -11.77 7.28
N PHE A 28 11.38 -12.36 7.74
CA PHE A 28 10.98 -12.26 9.15
C PHE A 28 11.79 -13.26 9.97
N SER A 29 12.50 -12.75 10.98
CA SER A 29 13.26 -13.58 11.91
C SER A 29 12.77 -13.33 13.34
N PRO A 30 12.08 -14.30 13.97
CA PRO A 30 11.61 -14.14 15.34
C PRO A 30 12.69 -14.33 16.40
N TRP A 31 13.90 -14.72 16.00
CA TRP A 31 14.95 -15.14 16.93
C TRP A 31 15.90 -14.02 17.36
N SER A 32 15.86 -12.86 16.67
CA SER A 32 16.83 -11.80 16.89
C SER A 32 16.13 -10.44 16.97
N TRP A 33 16.41 -9.70 18.04
CA TRP A 33 15.98 -8.32 18.18
C TRP A 33 16.55 -7.43 17.09
N ASP A 34 17.84 -7.60 16.76
CA ASP A 34 18.50 -6.78 15.75
C ASP A 34 17.87 -6.96 14.37
N GLU A 35 17.58 -8.21 13.99
CA GLU A 35 16.91 -8.51 12.73
C GLU A 35 15.48 -7.97 12.70
N SER A 36 14.76 -8.08 13.82
CA SER A 36 13.40 -7.55 13.94
C SER A 36 13.39 -6.04 13.84
N TYR A 37 14.33 -5.34 14.47
CA TYR A 37 14.45 -3.90 14.36
C TYR A 37 14.82 -3.47 12.94
N HIS A 38 15.68 -4.23 12.26
CA HIS A 38 16.02 -3.97 10.87
C HIS A 38 14.77 -4.10 9.99
N LEU A 39 14.01 -5.18 10.18
CA LEU A 39 12.75 -5.41 9.45
C LEU A 39 11.76 -4.26 9.69
N LEU A 40 11.58 -3.84 10.94
CA LEU A 40 10.67 -2.74 11.27
C LEU A 40 11.11 -1.43 10.62
N ARG A 41 12.41 -1.16 10.56
CA ARG A 41 12.92 0.06 9.89
C ARG A 41 12.66 0.03 8.38
N GLU A 42 12.84 -1.12 7.74
CA GLU A 42 12.55 -1.29 6.32
C GLU A 42 11.05 -1.12 6.05
N LEU A 43 10.21 -1.69 6.90
CA LEU A 43 8.76 -1.53 6.81
C LEU A 43 8.35 -0.08 7.07
N ALA A 44 8.98 0.61 8.02
CA ALA A 44 8.69 2.02 8.30
C ALA A 44 9.01 2.90 7.08
N THR A 45 10.10 2.62 6.39
CA THR A 45 10.44 3.32 5.15
C THR A 45 9.35 3.08 4.09
N ALA A 46 8.89 1.84 3.95
CA ALA A 46 7.79 1.51 3.04
C ALA A 46 6.51 2.26 3.41
N VAL A 47 6.19 2.36 4.71
CA VAL A 47 5.00 3.10 5.18
C VAL A 47 5.06 4.56 4.74
N GLU A 48 6.22 5.22 4.87
CA GLU A 48 6.37 6.60 4.42
C GLU A 48 6.18 6.73 2.91
N GLN A 49 6.72 5.80 2.13
CA GLN A 49 6.52 5.77 0.69
C GLN A 49 5.05 5.56 0.32
N ILE A 50 4.37 4.66 1.03
CA ILE A 50 2.94 4.39 0.81
C ILE A 50 2.09 5.61 1.17
N LYS A 51 2.43 6.32 2.24
CA LYS A 51 1.74 7.58 2.60
C LYS A 51 1.84 8.60 1.47
N ASN A 52 3.01 8.73 0.85
CA ASN A 52 3.21 9.64 -0.27
C ASN A 52 2.35 9.24 -1.47
N LEU A 53 2.25 7.94 -1.77
CA LEU A 53 1.38 7.46 -2.84
C LEU A 53 -0.08 7.73 -2.52
N ASN A 54 -0.47 7.58 -1.26
CA ASN A 54 -1.85 7.83 -0.82
C ASN A 54 -2.23 9.30 -0.94
N GLU A 55 -1.30 10.21 -0.65
CA GLU A 55 -1.51 11.65 -0.86
C GLU A 55 -1.75 11.96 -2.34
N GLN A 56 -1.05 11.26 -3.24
CA GLN A 56 -1.28 11.40 -4.67
C GLN A 56 -2.68 10.93 -5.08
N LEU A 57 -3.17 9.83 -4.47
CA LEU A 57 -4.55 9.38 -4.70
C LEU A 57 -5.57 10.42 -4.22
N GLU A 58 -5.32 11.07 -3.09
CA GLU A 58 -6.24 12.07 -2.55
C GLU A 58 -6.47 13.22 -3.52
N SER A 59 -5.49 13.57 -4.35
CA SER A 59 -5.64 14.63 -5.34
C SER A 59 -6.71 14.28 -6.38
N ILE A 60 -6.89 12.98 -6.68
CA ILE A 60 -7.96 12.53 -7.59
C ILE A 60 -9.31 12.61 -6.89
N PHE A 61 -9.39 12.16 -5.63
CA PHE A 61 -10.63 12.24 -4.86
C PHE A 61 -11.10 13.68 -4.64
N ASP A 62 -10.18 14.64 -4.59
CA ASP A 62 -10.51 16.05 -4.45
C ASP A 62 -11.14 16.64 -5.72
N ASP A 63 -11.04 15.95 -6.85
CA ASP A 63 -11.72 16.34 -8.10
C ASP A 63 -13.16 15.82 -8.08
N GLU A 64 -14.05 16.55 -7.44
CA GLU A 64 -15.45 16.15 -7.25
C GLU A 64 -16.18 15.95 -8.58
N THR A 65 -15.92 16.79 -9.58
CA THR A 65 -16.54 16.68 -10.89
C THR A 65 -16.19 15.34 -11.55
N PHE A 66 -14.93 14.94 -11.46
CA PHE A 66 -14.49 13.65 -11.98
C PHE A 66 -15.12 12.49 -11.19
N CYS A 67 -15.08 12.56 -9.86
CA CYS A 67 -15.55 11.48 -9.00
C CYS A 67 -17.07 11.30 -9.05
N ASP A 68 -17.82 12.38 -9.26
CA ASP A 68 -19.29 12.33 -9.32
C ASP A 68 -19.82 11.90 -10.70
N ASP A 69 -18.98 11.85 -11.72
CA ASP A 69 -19.38 11.40 -13.06
C ASP A 69 -19.58 9.87 -13.03
N VAL A 70 -20.81 9.44 -13.40
CA VAL A 70 -21.16 8.02 -13.42
C VAL A 70 -20.29 7.20 -14.37
N GLN A 71 -19.73 7.82 -15.41
CA GLN A 71 -18.82 7.15 -16.34
C GLN A 71 -17.50 6.76 -15.68
N ASN A 72 -17.13 7.43 -14.61
CA ASN A 72 -15.89 7.18 -13.87
C ASN A 72 -16.10 6.27 -12.65
N LYS A 73 -17.28 5.72 -12.47
CA LYS A 73 -17.63 4.95 -11.28
C LYS A 73 -16.67 3.78 -11.03
N ALA A 74 -16.37 2.99 -12.04
CA ALA A 74 -15.48 1.83 -11.89
C ALA A 74 -14.05 2.27 -11.55
N PHE A 75 -13.58 3.37 -12.16
CA PHE A 75 -12.29 3.95 -11.85
C PHE A 75 -12.22 4.37 -10.37
N VAL A 76 -13.21 5.11 -9.91
CA VAL A 76 -13.28 5.62 -8.53
C VAL A 76 -13.38 4.47 -7.53
N GLU A 77 -14.19 3.44 -7.82
CA GLU A 77 -14.33 2.28 -6.94
C GLU A 77 -13.01 1.53 -6.77
N ASN A 78 -12.24 1.36 -7.85
CA ASN A 78 -10.92 0.75 -7.76
C ASN A 78 -9.94 1.62 -6.97
N LEU A 79 -10.00 2.94 -7.12
CA LEU A 79 -9.17 3.86 -6.31
C LEU A 79 -9.52 3.79 -4.84
N ASP A 80 -10.80 3.68 -4.50
CA ASP A 80 -11.24 3.52 -3.10
C ASP A 80 -10.62 2.27 -2.49
N GLU A 81 -10.58 1.17 -3.23
CA GLU A 81 -9.96 -0.07 -2.77
C GLU A 81 -8.44 0.10 -2.57
N VAL A 82 -7.77 0.82 -3.48
CA VAL A 82 -6.33 1.11 -3.34
C VAL A 82 -6.08 1.95 -2.08
N TYR A 83 -6.87 3.00 -1.89
CA TYR A 83 -6.77 3.85 -0.69
C TYR A 83 -6.92 3.03 0.58
N TYR A 84 -7.95 2.17 0.60
CA TYR A 84 -8.20 1.29 1.74
C TYR A 84 -7.03 0.35 2.02
N CYS A 85 -6.46 -0.25 0.97
CA CYS A 85 -5.31 -1.16 1.12
C CYS A 85 -4.08 -0.43 1.67
N PHE A 86 -3.82 0.79 1.21
CA PHE A 86 -2.71 1.61 1.70
C PHE A 86 -2.90 1.99 3.17
N ASP A 87 -4.12 2.38 3.53
CA ASP A 87 -4.45 2.72 4.91
C ASP A 87 -4.32 1.50 5.83
N ALA A 88 -4.85 0.35 5.39
CA ALA A 88 -4.75 -0.90 6.13
C ALA A 88 -3.29 -1.33 6.34
N PHE A 89 -2.45 -1.15 5.32
CA PHE A 89 -1.01 -1.42 5.43
C PHE A 89 -0.37 -0.57 6.53
N SER A 90 -0.62 0.73 6.51
CA SER A 90 -0.03 1.66 7.47
C SER A 90 -0.51 1.40 8.89
N CYS A 91 -1.80 1.20 9.08
CA CYS A 91 -2.39 0.93 10.39
C CYS A 91 -1.92 -0.40 10.96
N HIS A 92 -1.84 -1.42 10.13
CA HIS A 92 -1.39 -2.74 10.56
C HIS A 92 0.10 -2.73 10.94
N PHE A 93 0.91 -1.98 10.21
CA PHE A 93 2.32 -1.79 10.56
C PHE A 93 2.48 -1.17 11.94
N ILE A 94 1.72 -0.12 12.24
CA ILE A 94 1.80 0.55 13.56
C ILE A 94 1.48 -0.45 14.68
N ARG A 95 0.47 -1.28 14.47
CA ARG A 95 0.11 -2.33 15.43
C ARG A 95 1.24 -3.34 15.60
N LEU A 96 1.80 -3.84 14.50
CA LEU A 96 2.92 -4.80 14.52
C LEU A 96 4.14 -4.22 15.22
N GLU A 97 4.49 -2.98 14.92
CA GLU A 97 5.61 -2.29 15.56
C GLU A 97 5.44 -2.24 17.07
N SER A 98 4.25 -1.84 17.52
CA SER A 98 3.95 -1.78 18.96
C SER A 98 4.08 -3.15 19.63
N LEU A 99 3.56 -4.19 18.99
CA LEU A 99 3.64 -5.54 19.55
C LEU A 99 5.07 -6.04 19.64
N VAL A 100 5.88 -5.83 18.60
CA VAL A 100 7.28 -6.27 18.59
C VAL A 100 8.09 -5.52 19.65
N LEU A 101 7.87 -4.21 19.80
CA LEU A 101 8.59 -3.40 20.79
C LEU A 101 8.21 -3.76 22.22
N GLU A 102 6.96 -4.16 22.47
CA GLU A 102 6.47 -4.53 23.81
C GLU A 102 6.81 -5.97 24.19
N GLU A 103 6.60 -6.92 23.28
CA GLU A 103 6.67 -8.36 23.56
C GLU A 103 7.92 -9.03 23.00
N GLY A 104 8.64 -8.35 22.10
CA GLY A 104 9.80 -8.93 21.41
C GLY A 104 9.40 -9.75 20.18
N PRO A 105 10.41 -10.28 19.45
CA PRO A 105 10.17 -11.10 18.26
C PRO A 105 9.41 -12.38 18.61
N LYS A 106 8.37 -12.70 17.82
CA LYS A 106 7.52 -13.90 18.01
C LYS A 106 7.21 -14.53 16.66
N ASP A 107 7.10 -15.84 16.63
CA ASP A 107 6.78 -16.60 15.41
C ASP A 107 5.46 -16.17 14.76
N TYR A 108 4.46 -15.86 15.57
CA TYR A 108 3.14 -15.52 15.03
C TYR A 108 3.08 -14.16 14.33
N TYR A 109 4.11 -13.35 14.44
CA TYR A 109 4.18 -12.08 13.71
C TYR A 109 4.44 -12.28 12.20
N GLU A 110 4.81 -13.47 11.79
CA GLU A 110 4.92 -13.80 10.36
C GLU A 110 3.59 -13.60 9.65
N THR A 111 2.47 -13.95 10.28
CA THR A 111 1.12 -13.72 9.74
C THR A 111 0.86 -12.22 9.53
N ASP A 112 1.30 -11.38 10.47
CA ASP A 112 1.16 -9.92 10.34
C ASP A 112 1.99 -9.40 9.17
N TYR A 113 3.20 -9.91 8.99
CA TYR A 113 4.06 -9.55 7.86
C TYR A 113 3.42 -9.96 6.53
N ASP A 114 2.89 -11.18 6.44
CA ASP A 114 2.21 -11.67 5.24
C ASP A 114 0.99 -10.81 4.89
N TYR A 115 0.26 -10.35 5.90
CA TYR A 115 -0.87 -9.44 5.72
C TYR A 115 -0.43 -8.13 5.07
N LEU A 116 0.69 -7.55 5.55
CA LEU A 116 1.23 -6.30 4.99
C LEU A 116 1.58 -6.46 3.51
N SER A 117 2.27 -7.54 3.16
CA SER A 117 2.62 -7.84 1.77
C SER A 117 1.35 -8.02 0.92
N ALA A 118 0.36 -8.76 1.42
CA ALA A 118 -0.88 -9.01 0.71
C ALA A 118 -1.65 -7.73 0.41
N GLN A 119 -1.67 -6.76 1.33
CA GLN A 119 -2.36 -5.48 1.12
C GLN A 119 -1.77 -4.70 -0.05
N LEU A 120 -0.44 -4.66 -0.16
CA LEU A 120 0.22 -3.96 -1.27
C LEU A 120 -0.03 -4.65 -2.61
N LYS A 121 -0.02 -5.98 -2.63
CA LYS A 121 -0.32 -6.74 -3.84
C LYS A 121 -1.76 -6.55 -4.29
N LYS A 122 -2.70 -6.49 -3.35
CA LYS A 122 -4.11 -6.21 -3.63
C LYS A 122 -4.28 -4.80 -4.20
N ALA A 123 -3.59 -3.81 -3.62
CA ALA A 123 -3.60 -2.45 -4.15
C ALA A 123 -3.10 -2.42 -5.60
N LYS A 124 -2.01 -3.13 -5.90
CA LYS A 124 -1.45 -3.22 -7.24
C LYS A 124 -2.46 -3.82 -8.23
N GLN A 125 -3.19 -4.86 -7.82
CA GLN A 125 -4.22 -5.47 -8.65
C GLN A 125 -5.32 -4.47 -9.02
N HIS A 126 -5.77 -3.65 -8.09
CA HIS A 126 -6.79 -2.63 -8.37
C HIS A 126 -6.27 -1.53 -9.28
N LEU A 127 -5.01 -1.11 -9.11
CA LEU A 127 -4.38 -0.16 -10.02
C LEU A 127 -4.27 -0.73 -11.43
N ASP A 128 -3.88 -1.99 -11.56
CA ASP A 128 -3.77 -2.67 -12.84
C ASP A 128 -5.14 -2.82 -13.51
N GLN A 129 -6.20 -3.04 -12.76
CA GLN A 129 -7.57 -3.07 -13.30
C GLN A 129 -7.95 -1.74 -13.93
N ILE A 130 -7.58 -0.62 -13.30
CA ILE A 130 -7.81 0.70 -13.87
C ILE A 130 -7.02 0.84 -15.17
N LEU A 131 -5.75 0.46 -15.17
CA LEU A 131 -4.85 0.67 -16.31
C LEU A 131 -5.16 -0.23 -17.50
N THR A 132 -5.83 -1.37 -17.27
CA THR A 132 -6.18 -2.32 -18.34
C THR A 132 -7.56 -2.06 -18.94
N GLN A 133 -8.37 -1.21 -18.33
CA GLN A 133 -9.66 -0.84 -18.88
C GLN A 133 -9.49 0.15 -20.04
N ILE A 134 -10.44 0.08 -21.00
CA ILE A 134 -10.49 1.04 -22.10
C ILE A 134 -11.40 2.20 -21.68
N TRP A 135 -10.82 3.37 -21.66
CA TRP A 135 -11.52 4.60 -21.21
C TRP A 135 -11.86 5.54 -22.36
#